data_2cded61a2dea2c1ced65c33f45c937ed
#
_entry.id   2cded61a2dea2c1ced65c33f45c937ed
#
_cell.length_a   1.000
_cell.length_b   1.000
_cell.length_c   1.000
_cell.angle_alpha   90.00
_cell.angle_beta   90.00
_cell.angle_gamma   90.00
#
_symmetry.space_group_name_H-M   'P 1'
#
loop_
_entity.id
_entity.type
_entity.pdbx_description
1 polymer ?
#
loop_
_entity_poly.entity_id
_entity_poly.type
_entity_poly.pdbx_seq_one_letter_code
_entity_poly.pdbx_strand_id
1 'polypeptide(L)'
;MKKIFSLSLAALIAAGTFSIASAQEAPAPGASPRVDAIRKAGELRVGVLQNAPWLLENTSGQGEAWSGPAWLLAKEYARLLNVKLRTVPVSHETKVPVLAANQVDMTISPLGETPERLKVVDFVIYSSTSVCLFGRADNPKFAKNAAVEDLNRADVTIAYFTGGAEEAWVKQRFPKAQHRAVANSGATAPVEEVMARRADAAPINRVPWVPLSQKVKGLGVLPKENNCQNSTEKASPVGLAIDKNQPAFLEWARAVAKTQRPKLDADESRIVSTMQ
;
A
#
# COMPACT_ATOMS: atom_id res chain seq x y z
N MET A 1 73.64 -33.99 23.91
CA MET A 1 72.23 -34.29 24.13
C MET A 1 71.44 -33.02 23.81
N LYS A 2 70.93 -32.89 22.59
CA LYS A 2 70.10 -31.74 22.15
C LYS A 2 68.69 -32.25 21.93
N LYS A 3 67.73 -31.80 22.71
CA LYS A 3 66.31 -32.07 22.57
C LYS A 3 65.73 -31.07 21.59
N ILE A 4 65.16 -31.58 20.49
CA ILE A 4 64.44 -30.81 19.49
C ILE A 4 62.96 -30.82 19.93
N PHE A 5 62.39 -29.63 20.20
CA PHE A 5 60.96 -29.43 20.45
C PHE A 5 60.28 -29.17 19.10
N SER A 6 59.40 -30.07 18.69
CA SER A 6 58.53 -29.86 17.54
C SER A 6 57.30 -29.08 17.98
N LEU A 7 57.10 -27.87 17.46
CA LEU A 7 55.87 -27.10 17.60
C LEU A 7 54.93 -27.50 16.43
N SER A 8 53.83 -28.20 16.76
CA SER A 8 52.75 -28.44 15.81
C SER A 8 51.83 -27.24 15.80
N LEU A 9 51.77 -26.51 14.67
CA LEU A 9 50.88 -25.38 14.44
C LEU A 9 49.55 -25.97 13.89
N ALA A 10 48.51 -26.04 14.74
CA ALA A 10 47.17 -26.41 14.32
C ALA A 10 46.48 -25.17 13.73
N ALA A 11 46.31 -25.18 12.42
CA ALA A 11 45.52 -24.16 11.71
C ALA A 11 44.02 -24.45 11.89
N LEU A 12 43.35 -23.62 12.68
CA LEU A 12 41.87 -23.59 12.80
C LEU A 12 41.31 -22.94 11.54
N ILE A 13 40.77 -23.73 10.62
CA ILE A 13 39.96 -23.22 9.50
C ILE A 13 38.58 -22.95 10.03
N ALA A 14 38.28 -21.67 10.31
CA ALA A 14 36.93 -21.21 10.58
C ALA A 14 36.14 -21.25 9.27
N ALA A 15 35.36 -22.31 9.08
CA ALA A 15 34.35 -22.37 8.02
C ALA A 15 33.24 -21.38 8.33
N GLY A 16 33.37 -20.17 7.81
CA GLY A 16 32.29 -19.19 7.80
C GLY A 16 31.13 -19.74 6.97
N THR A 17 30.08 -20.21 7.62
CA THR A 17 28.81 -20.51 6.95
C THR A 17 28.24 -19.20 6.45
N PHE A 18 28.50 -18.89 5.18
CA PHE A 18 27.71 -17.91 4.45
C PHE A 18 26.28 -18.48 4.40
N SER A 19 25.39 -17.96 5.26
CA SER A 19 23.95 -18.12 5.06
C SER A 19 23.61 -17.43 3.76
N ILE A 20 23.60 -18.17 2.67
CA ILE A 20 22.97 -17.76 1.43
C ILE A 20 21.52 -17.56 1.82
N ALA A 21 21.04 -16.30 1.82
CA ALA A 21 19.63 -16.02 1.93
C ALA A 21 18.92 -16.87 0.89
N SER A 22 18.23 -17.92 1.35
CA SER A 22 17.50 -18.84 0.50
C SER A 22 16.54 -17.99 -0.33
N ALA A 23 16.81 -17.86 -1.62
CA ALA A 23 15.83 -17.31 -2.55
C ALA A 23 14.57 -18.12 -2.32
N GLN A 24 13.47 -17.43 -1.98
CA GLN A 24 12.23 -18.08 -1.59
C GLN A 24 11.75 -18.95 -2.77
N GLU A 25 12.01 -20.24 -2.70
CA GLU A 25 11.67 -21.16 -3.77
C GLU A 25 10.16 -21.16 -4.00
N ALA A 26 9.78 -21.06 -5.27
CA ALA A 26 8.37 -21.17 -5.65
C ALA A 26 7.84 -22.57 -5.33
N PRO A 27 6.53 -22.73 -5.05
CA PRO A 27 5.93 -24.02 -4.77
C PRO A 27 6.39 -25.10 -5.74
N ALA A 28 6.77 -26.27 -5.21
CA ALA A 28 7.18 -27.40 -6.05
C ALA A 28 6.04 -27.83 -6.99
N PRO A 29 6.35 -28.46 -8.13
CA PRO A 29 5.31 -29.01 -9.01
C PRO A 29 4.34 -29.91 -8.24
N GLY A 30 3.04 -29.71 -8.45
CA GLY A 30 1.97 -30.41 -7.74
C GLY A 30 1.56 -29.81 -6.39
N ALA A 31 2.35 -28.90 -5.81
CA ALA A 31 2.04 -28.29 -4.52
C ALA A 31 0.97 -27.16 -4.63
N SER A 32 0.82 -26.55 -5.81
CA SER A 32 -0.16 -25.50 -6.08
C SER A 32 -0.69 -25.61 -7.50
N PRO A 33 -1.96 -26.01 -7.69
CA PRO A 33 -2.59 -26.05 -9.02
C PRO A 33 -2.50 -24.73 -9.78
N ARG A 34 -2.60 -23.59 -9.06
CA ARG A 34 -2.48 -22.26 -9.67
C ARG A 34 -1.06 -22.01 -10.18
N VAL A 35 -0.03 -22.31 -9.40
CA VAL A 35 1.36 -22.15 -9.80
C VAL A 35 1.71 -23.07 -10.97
N ASP A 36 1.21 -24.30 -10.95
CA ASP A 36 1.41 -25.24 -12.05
C ASP A 36 0.75 -24.75 -13.35
N ALA A 37 -0.45 -24.18 -13.25
CA ALA A 37 -1.15 -23.58 -14.40
C ALA A 37 -0.38 -22.37 -14.96
N ILE A 38 0.16 -21.50 -14.10
CA ILE A 38 0.99 -20.34 -14.48
C ILE A 38 2.25 -20.82 -15.20
N ARG A 39 2.96 -21.79 -14.64
CA ARG A 39 4.18 -22.37 -15.27
C ARG A 39 3.88 -23.02 -16.62
N LYS A 40 2.77 -23.77 -16.71
CA LYS A 40 2.33 -24.41 -17.96
C LYS A 40 1.97 -23.38 -19.03
N ALA A 41 1.34 -22.27 -18.65
CA ALA A 41 1.00 -21.17 -19.55
C ALA A 41 2.24 -20.35 -19.95
N GLY A 42 3.32 -20.37 -19.18
CA GLY A 42 4.51 -19.54 -19.37
C GLY A 42 4.27 -18.06 -19.07
N GLU A 43 3.15 -17.71 -18.45
CA GLU A 43 2.78 -16.34 -18.12
C GLU A 43 2.05 -16.22 -16.78
N LEU A 44 2.33 -15.14 -16.06
CA LEU A 44 1.60 -14.69 -14.87
C LEU A 44 0.68 -13.54 -15.30
N ARG A 45 -0.63 -13.77 -15.28
CA ARG A 45 -1.65 -12.77 -15.64
C ARG A 45 -1.96 -11.90 -14.43
N VAL A 46 -1.77 -10.59 -14.57
CA VAL A 46 -1.96 -9.63 -13.48
C VAL A 46 -3.00 -8.58 -13.82
N GLY A 47 -4.01 -8.44 -12.98
CA GLY A 47 -5.01 -7.37 -13.09
C GLY A 47 -4.41 -6.03 -12.71
N VAL A 48 -4.50 -5.03 -13.59
CA VAL A 48 -3.90 -3.71 -13.43
C VAL A 48 -4.94 -2.59 -13.52
N LEU A 49 -4.84 -1.64 -12.58
CA LEU A 49 -5.56 -0.37 -12.58
C LEU A 49 -4.69 0.64 -11.82
N GLN A 50 -4.41 1.77 -12.42
CA GLN A 50 -3.58 2.80 -11.80
C GLN A 50 -4.11 3.21 -10.43
N ASN A 51 -3.21 3.25 -9.45
CA ASN A 51 -3.48 3.76 -8.11
C ASN A 51 -2.15 4.16 -7.44
N ALA A 52 -1.79 5.42 -7.59
CA ALA A 52 -0.57 5.97 -6.99
C ALA A 52 -0.62 5.92 -5.44
N PRO A 53 0.50 5.72 -4.77
CA PRO A 53 1.87 5.56 -5.27
C PRO A 53 2.23 4.11 -5.63
N TRP A 54 1.31 3.16 -5.47
CA TRP A 54 1.60 1.73 -5.49
C TRP A 54 1.68 1.13 -6.91
N LEU A 55 0.88 1.66 -7.83
CA LEU A 55 0.87 1.23 -9.23
C LEU A 55 0.59 2.43 -10.14
N LEU A 56 1.58 2.79 -10.97
CA LEU A 56 1.51 3.92 -11.89
C LEU A 56 1.59 3.43 -13.33
N GLU A 57 0.69 3.93 -14.16
CA GLU A 57 0.72 3.70 -15.60
C GLU A 57 1.63 4.72 -16.29
N ASN A 58 2.47 4.26 -17.18
CA ASN A 58 3.29 5.10 -18.02
C ASN A 58 2.61 5.31 -19.38
N THR A 59 2.02 6.48 -19.55
CA THR A 59 1.31 6.85 -20.80
C THR A 59 2.24 7.48 -21.84
N SER A 60 3.55 7.61 -21.57
CA SER A 60 4.50 8.23 -22.50
C SER A 60 4.83 7.35 -23.72
N GLY A 61 4.52 6.07 -23.67
CA GLY A 61 4.88 5.10 -24.70
C GLY A 61 6.36 4.71 -24.71
N GLN A 62 7.17 5.22 -23.77
CA GLN A 62 8.60 4.91 -23.66
C GLN A 62 8.90 4.18 -22.36
N GLY A 63 9.71 3.11 -22.42
CA GLY A 63 10.09 2.33 -21.25
C GLY A 63 9.02 1.33 -20.79
N GLU A 64 9.05 0.95 -19.51
CA GLU A 64 8.06 0.04 -18.95
C GLU A 64 6.69 0.71 -18.84
N ALA A 65 5.63 -0.03 -19.20
CA ALA A 65 4.26 0.47 -19.17
C ALA A 65 3.76 0.74 -17.74
N TRP A 66 4.35 0.08 -16.74
CA TRP A 66 3.95 0.18 -15.34
C TRP A 66 5.16 0.39 -14.43
N SER A 67 4.92 1.01 -13.28
CA SER A 67 5.92 1.22 -12.23
C SER A 67 5.27 1.21 -10.84
N GLY A 68 6.10 1.25 -9.80
CA GLY A 68 5.67 1.29 -8.41
C GLY A 68 5.80 -0.04 -7.69
N PRO A 69 5.60 -0.05 -6.35
CA PRO A 69 5.82 -1.22 -5.51
C PRO A 69 5.05 -2.48 -5.95
N ALA A 70 3.79 -2.33 -6.36
CA ALA A 70 2.99 -3.45 -6.85
C ALA A 70 3.57 -4.08 -8.13
N TRP A 71 4.09 -3.23 -9.04
CA TRP A 71 4.74 -3.69 -10.25
C TRP A 71 6.08 -4.37 -9.97
N LEU A 72 6.90 -3.81 -9.07
CA LEU A 72 8.15 -4.44 -8.64
C LEU A 72 7.90 -5.83 -8.06
N LEU A 73 6.87 -5.96 -7.23
CA LEU A 73 6.51 -7.24 -6.62
C LEU A 73 6.01 -8.25 -7.65
N ALA A 74 5.18 -7.82 -8.61
CA ALA A 74 4.72 -8.67 -9.70
C ALA A 74 5.87 -9.17 -10.59
N LYS A 75 6.84 -8.29 -10.90
CA LYS A 75 8.06 -8.68 -11.64
C LYS A 75 8.86 -9.73 -10.88
N GLU A 76 8.97 -9.59 -9.56
CA GLU A 76 9.69 -10.57 -8.75
C GLU A 76 8.99 -11.94 -8.74
N TYR A 77 7.66 -11.98 -8.64
CA TYR A 77 6.90 -13.23 -8.78
C TYR A 77 7.12 -13.89 -10.14
N ALA A 78 7.03 -13.14 -11.23
CA ALA A 78 7.25 -13.68 -12.57
C ALA A 78 8.67 -14.20 -12.76
N ARG A 79 9.67 -13.48 -12.23
CA ARG A 79 11.08 -13.90 -12.25
C ARG A 79 11.30 -15.21 -11.48
N LEU A 80 10.75 -15.34 -10.27
CA LEU A 80 10.89 -16.53 -9.43
C LEU A 80 10.14 -17.75 -10.02
N LEU A 81 9.04 -17.52 -10.73
CA LEU A 81 8.29 -18.56 -11.45
C LEU A 81 8.90 -18.89 -12.82
N ASN A 82 9.87 -18.09 -13.29
CA ASN A 82 10.46 -18.17 -14.63
C ASN A 82 9.41 -18.07 -15.75
N VAL A 83 8.51 -17.08 -15.65
CA VAL A 83 7.44 -16.82 -16.61
C VAL A 83 7.39 -15.35 -17.02
N LYS A 84 6.65 -15.02 -18.07
CA LYS A 84 6.39 -13.63 -18.49
C LYS A 84 5.28 -13.01 -17.67
N LEU A 85 5.31 -11.68 -17.51
CA LEU A 85 4.16 -10.91 -17.01
C LEU A 85 3.21 -10.58 -18.17
N ARG A 86 1.91 -10.81 -17.94
CA ARG A 86 0.84 -10.35 -18.82
C ARG A 86 -0.14 -9.49 -18.04
N THR A 87 -0.28 -8.22 -18.43
CA THR A 87 -1.24 -7.30 -17.82
C THR A 87 -2.63 -7.49 -18.41
N VAL A 88 -3.65 -7.39 -17.55
CA VAL A 88 -5.07 -7.41 -17.89
C VAL A 88 -5.69 -6.15 -17.26
N PRO A 89 -6.17 -5.18 -18.04
CA PRO A 89 -6.86 -4.02 -17.50
C PRO A 89 -8.10 -4.43 -16.71
N VAL A 90 -8.28 -3.82 -15.52
CA VAL A 90 -9.45 -4.02 -14.66
C VAL A 90 -10.03 -2.67 -14.23
N SER A 91 -11.27 -2.68 -13.73
CA SER A 91 -11.91 -1.52 -13.11
C SER A 91 -12.01 -1.68 -11.59
N HIS A 92 -12.51 -0.66 -10.90
CA HIS A 92 -12.80 -0.75 -9.47
C HIS A 92 -13.81 -1.85 -9.14
N GLU A 93 -14.77 -2.12 -10.03
CA GLU A 93 -15.81 -3.13 -9.89
C GLU A 93 -15.29 -4.52 -10.24
N THR A 94 -14.40 -4.63 -11.24
CA THR A 94 -13.97 -5.92 -11.79
C THR A 94 -12.73 -6.50 -11.16
N LYS A 95 -11.86 -5.70 -10.50
CA LYS A 95 -10.56 -6.13 -9.96
C LYS A 95 -10.59 -7.26 -8.93
N VAL A 96 -11.75 -7.56 -8.34
CA VAL A 96 -11.96 -8.74 -7.48
C VAL A 96 -12.64 -9.87 -8.26
N PRO A 97 -13.76 -9.66 -8.96
CA PRO A 97 -14.44 -10.70 -9.72
C PRO A 97 -13.57 -11.41 -10.78
N VAL A 98 -12.61 -10.73 -11.40
CA VAL A 98 -11.73 -11.34 -12.42
C VAL A 98 -10.89 -12.51 -11.91
N LEU A 99 -10.63 -12.56 -10.58
CA LEU A 99 -9.93 -13.66 -9.92
C LEU A 99 -10.79 -14.93 -9.92
N ALA A 100 -12.02 -14.82 -9.42
CA ALA A 100 -12.98 -15.94 -9.41
C ALA A 100 -13.34 -16.42 -10.83
N ALA A 101 -13.36 -15.50 -11.80
CA ALA A 101 -13.58 -15.81 -13.22
C ALA A 101 -12.34 -16.40 -13.92
N ASN A 102 -11.22 -16.62 -13.20
CA ASN A 102 -9.96 -17.14 -13.73
C ASN A 102 -9.41 -16.34 -14.93
N GLN A 103 -9.70 -15.04 -14.99
CA GLN A 103 -9.17 -14.15 -16.05
C GLN A 103 -7.76 -13.65 -15.71
N VAL A 104 -7.42 -13.59 -14.43
CA VAL A 104 -6.11 -13.24 -13.89
C VAL A 104 -5.69 -14.24 -12.81
N ASP A 105 -4.40 -14.31 -12.56
CA ASP A 105 -3.82 -15.16 -11.50
C ASP A 105 -3.66 -14.37 -10.19
N MET A 106 -3.48 -13.06 -10.29
CA MET A 106 -3.54 -12.11 -9.18
C MET A 106 -3.98 -10.74 -9.67
N THR A 107 -4.58 -9.95 -8.79
CA THR A 107 -4.82 -8.53 -9.02
C THR A 107 -3.74 -7.74 -8.32
N ILE A 108 -2.93 -7.01 -9.08
CA ILE A 108 -1.89 -6.13 -8.53
C ILE A 108 -2.35 -4.67 -8.41
N SER A 109 -3.53 -4.34 -8.96
CA SER A 109 -4.20 -3.09 -8.62
C SER A 109 -4.39 -3.02 -7.10
N PRO A 110 -3.82 -2.00 -6.43
CA PRO A 110 -3.84 -1.94 -4.97
C PRO A 110 -5.26 -2.05 -4.39
N LEU A 111 -5.38 -2.88 -3.37
CA LEU A 111 -6.64 -3.18 -2.69
C LEU A 111 -6.46 -2.98 -1.19
N GLY A 112 -7.37 -2.23 -0.57
CA GLY A 112 -7.55 -2.25 0.89
C GLY A 112 -8.21 -3.57 1.30
N GLU A 113 -7.72 -4.15 2.38
CA GLU A 113 -8.35 -5.31 3.00
C GLU A 113 -9.67 -4.88 3.67
N THR A 114 -10.77 -5.59 3.38
CA THR A 114 -12.06 -5.44 4.06
C THR A 114 -12.66 -6.80 4.38
N PRO A 115 -13.55 -6.90 5.41
CA PRO A 115 -14.21 -8.15 5.76
C PRO A 115 -14.96 -8.80 4.58
N GLU A 116 -15.58 -8.00 3.70
CA GLU A 116 -16.31 -8.49 2.53
C GLU A 116 -15.36 -9.10 1.50
N ARG A 117 -14.24 -8.45 1.24
CA ARG A 117 -13.22 -8.95 0.30
C ARG A 117 -12.53 -10.21 0.83
N LEU A 118 -12.26 -10.27 2.13
CA LEU A 118 -11.68 -11.45 2.78
C LEU A 118 -12.56 -12.71 2.65
N LYS A 119 -13.84 -12.60 2.34
CA LYS A 119 -14.72 -13.74 2.06
C LYS A 119 -14.43 -14.37 0.70
N VAL A 120 -13.91 -13.61 -0.26
CA VAL A 120 -13.83 -14.02 -1.67
C VAL A 120 -12.39 -14.05 -2.23
N VAL A 121 -11.45 -13.35 -1.61
CA VAL A 121 -10.03 -13.32 -2.01
C VAL A 121 -9.13 -13.41 -0.80
N ASP A 122 -7.88 -13.78 -1.04
CA ASP A 122 -6.79 -13.72 -0.06
C ASP A 122 -5.84 -12.57 -0.42
N PHE A 123 -5.28 -11.93 0.61
CA PHE A 123 -4.41 -10.76 0.46
C PHE A 123 -2.95 -11.08 0.70
N VAL A 124 -2.10 -10.48 -0.11
CA VAL A 124 -0.67 -10.35 0.10
C VAL A 124 -0.37 -8.89 0.42
N ILE A 125 -0.30 -8.58 1.71
CA ILE A 125 -0.09 -7.21 2.18
C ILE A 125 1.37 -6.80 1.96
N TYR A 126 1.58 -5.68 1.28
CA TYR A 126 2.92 -5.13 1.02
C TYR A 126 3.05 -3.65 1.42
N SER A 127 1.95 -2.96 1.71
CA SER A 127 1.94 -1.57 2.14
C SER A 127 0.79 -1.29 3.10
N SER A 128 0.64 -0.05 3.50
CA SER A 128 -0.49 0.45 4.27
C SER A 128 -0.82 1.88 3.85
N THR A 129 -2.06 2.26 4.04
CA THR A 129 -2.51 3.64 3.91
C THR A 129 -3.05 4.14 5.23
N SER A 130 -3.11 5.47 5.39
CA SER A 130 -3.68 6.13 6.56
C SER A 130 -4.28 7.47 6.15
N VAL A 131 -4.98 8.11 7.08
CA VAL A 131 -5.70 9.36 6.86
C VAL A 131 -5.01 10.47 7.63
N CYS A 132 -4.97 11.65 7.01
CA CYS A 132 -4.64 12.93 7.62
C CYS A 132 -5.92 13.73 7.83
N LEU A 133 -5.97 14.57 8.84
CA LEU A 133 -6.96 15.63 8.97
C LEU A 133 -6.30 16.94 8.55
N PHE A 134 -6.83 17.60 7.54
CA PHE A 134 -6.38 18.93 7.18
C PHE A 134 -7.42 19.98 7.56
N GLY A 135 -6.96 21.20 7.78
CA GLY A 135 -7.78 22.37 8.09
C GLY A 135 -7.00 23.64 7.77
N ARG A 136 -7.64 24.79 7.89
CA ARG A 136 -6.93 26.05 7.65
C ARG A 136 -5.98 26.38 8.79
N ALA A 137 -4.76 26.77 8.43
CA ALA A 137 -3.71 27.13 9.38
C ALA A 137 -4.04 28.42 10.19
N ASP A 138 -4.94 29.28 9.68
CA ASP A 138 -5.43 30.47 10.37
C ASP A 138 -6.71 30.23 11.18
N ASN A 139 -7.30 29.02 11.12
CA ASN A 139 -8.47 28.70 11.93
C ASN A 139 -8.04 28.23 13.34
N PRO A 140 -8.36 29.02 14.41
CA PRO A 140 -7.92 28.65 15.76
C PRO A 140 -8.53 27.35 16.27
N LYS A 141 -9.70 26.93 15.75
CA LYS A 141 -10.31 25.64 16.09
C LYS A 141 -9.53 24.45 15.55
N PHE A 142 -8.69 24.65 14.53
CA PHE A 142 -7.82 23.65 13.94
C PHE A 142 -6.35 23.88 14.33
N ALA A 143 -5.82 25.08 14.13
CA ALA A 143 -4.39 25.38 14.23
C ALA A 143 -3.81 25.18 15.63
N LYS A 144 -4.61 25.40 16.69
CA LYS A 144 -4.18 25.25 18.09
C LYS A 144 -4.09 23.79 18.55
N ASN A 145 -4.66 22.86 17.80
CA ASN A 145 -4.67 21.46 18.18
C ASN A 145 -3.26 20.84 18.05
N ALA A 146 -2.90 20.01 19.02
CA ALA A 146 -1.65 19.27 19.02
C ALA A 146 -1.86 17.85 18.44
N ALA A 147 -3.03 17.27 18.68
CA ALA A 147 -3.37 15.91 18.29
C ALA A 147 -4.71 15.85 17.53
N VAL A 148 -4.95 14.74 16.88
CA VAL A 148 -6.18 14.49 16.12
C VAL A 148 -7.41 14.45 17.03
N GLU A 149 -7.24 13.91 18.25
CA GLU A 149 -8.26 13.83 19.29
C GLU A 149 -8.86 15.18 19.66
N ASP A 150 -8.06 16.24 19.59
CA ASP A 150 -8.48 17.60 19.95
C ASP A 150 -9.59 18.14 19.02
N LEU A 151 -9.80 17.52 17.86
CA LEU A 151 -10.90 17.85 16.95
C LEU A 151 -12.26 17.31 17.41
N ASN A 152 -12.30 16.39 18.40
CA ASN A 152 -13.55 15.81 18.88
C ASN A 152 -14.29 16.71 19.87
N ARG A 153 -14.72 17.88 19.40
CA ARG A 153 -15.42 18.91 20.17
C ARG A 153 -16.68 19.38 19.44
N ALA A 154 -17.71 19.79 20.22
CA ALA A 154 -19.00 20.23 19.67
C ALA A 154 -18.94 21.50 18.81
N ASP A 155 -17.89 22.30 18.97
CA ASP A 155 -17.67 23.54 18.20
C ASP A 155 -16.85 23.32 16.92
N VAL A 156 -16.39 22.07 16.64
CA VAL A 156 -15.64 21.70 15.45
C VAL A 156 -16.55 21.03 14.44
N THR A 157 -16.45 21.43 13.18
CA THR A 157 -17.18 20.83 12.05
C THR A 157 -16.19 20.07 11.17
N ILE A 158 -16.45 18.78 10.90
CA ILE A 158 -15.62 17.92 10.03
C ILE A 158 -16.41 17.57 8.77
N ALA A 159 -15.87 17.97 7.61
CA ALA A 159 -16.46 17.63 6.31
C ALA A 159 -15.95 16.29 5.80
N TYR A 160 -16.80 15.52 5.10
CA TYR A 160 -16.44 14.26 4.45
C TYR A 160 -17.38 13.98 3.28
N PHE A 161 -16.98 13.09 2.36
CA PHE A 161 -17.85 12.65 1.28
C PHE A 161 -18.96 11.72 1.78
N THR A 162 -20.19 11.98 1.36
CA THR A 162 -21.32 11.06 1.56
C THR A 162 -21.05 9.73 0.86
N GLY A 163 -21.19 8.62 1.57
CA GLY A 163 -20.88 7.28 1.08
C GLY A 163 -19.39 7.00 0.92
N GLY A 164 -18.51 7.94 1.28
CA GLY A 164 -17.07 7.76 1.27
C GLY A 164 -16.58 6.82 2.38
N ALA A 165 -15.40 6.25 2.19
CA ALA A 165 -14.78 5.35 3.16
C ALA A 165 -14.50 6.04 4.52
N GLU A 166 -14.38 7.37 4.52
CA GLU A 166 -14.10 8.18 5.70
C GLU A 166 -15.36 8.52 6.50
N GLU A 167 -16.56 8.42 5.93
CA GLU A 167 -17.81 8.81 6.61
C GLU A 167 -18.03 8.05 7.91
N ALA A 168 -18.02 6.73 7.86
CA ALA A 168 -18.22 5.89 9.04
C ALA A 168 -17.12 6.13 10.08
N TRP A 169 -15.87 6.26 9.63
CA TRP A 169 -14.75 6.53 10.49
C TRP A 169 -14.83 7.88 11.17
N VAL A 170 -15.17 8.96 10.47
CA VAL A 170 -15.35 10.30 11.06
C VAL A 170 -16.43 10.28 12.14
N LYS A 171 -17.58 9.65 11.85
CA LYS A 171 -18.68 9.54 12.81
C LYS A 171 -18.28 8.78 14.07
N GLN A 172 -17.49 7.74 13.94
CA GLN A 172 -17.00 6.94 15.05
C GLN A 172 -15.87 7.63 15.82
N ARG A 173 -14.92 8.26 15.11
CA ARG A 173 -13.72 8.85 15.69
C ARG A 173 -13.99 10.19 16.37
N PHE A 174 -14.97 10.97 15.86
CA PHE A 174 -15.31 12.31 16.31
C PHE A 174 -16.80 12.45 16.67
N PRO A 175 -17.32 11.63 17.62
CA PRO A 175 -18.76 11.61 17.93
C PRO A 175 -19.29 12.91 18.54
N LYS A 176 -18.42 13.80 19.08
CA LYS A 176 -18.80 15.10 19.64
C LYS A 176 -18.75 16.21 18.60
N ALA A 177 -18.01 16.03 17.50
CA ALA A 177 -17.89 17.04 16.46
C ALA A 177 -19.18 17.15 15.63
N GLN A 178 -19.38 18.30 15.00
CA GLN A 178 -20.40 18.46 13.98
C GLN A 178 -19.95 17.80 12.68
N HIS A 179 -20.87 17.11 12.00
CA HIS A 179 -20.57 16.37 10.80
C HIS A 179 -21.20 17.05 9.58
N ARG A 180 -20.36 17.34 8.57
CA ARG A 180 -20.78 17.95 7.33
C ARG A 180 -20.57 16.99 6.16
N ALA A 181 -21.63 16.29 5.78
CA ALA A 181 -21.63 15.45 4.60
C ALA A 181 -21.66 16.32 3.34
N VAL A 182 -20.77 16.06 2.40
CA VAL A 182 -20.72 16.71 1.09
C VAL A 182 -21.01 15.70 0.00
N ALA A 183 -21.76 16.12 -1.01
CA ALA A 183 -22.00 15.28 -2.17
C ALA A 183 -20.67 14.97 -2.87
N ASN A 184 -20.56 13.78 -3.48
CA ASN A 184 -19.38 13.38 -4.24
C ASN A 184 -19.38 14.08 -5.61
N SER A 185 -19.17 15.41 -5.58
CA SER A 185 -19.17 16.28 -6.76
C SER A 185 -17.77 16.56 -7.30
N GLY A 186 -16.76 15.83 -6.81
CA GLY A 186 -15.36 15.99 -7.19
C GLY A 186 -14.41 15.75 -6.02
N ALA A 187 -13.17 15.41 -6.31
CA ALA A 187 -12.15 15.09 -5.30
C ALA A 187 -11.81 16.29 -4.37
N THR A 188 -12.18 17.51 -4.77
CA THR A 188 -11.87 18.76 -4.06
C THR A 188 -12.98 19.24 -3.11
N ALA A 189 -14.18 18.66 -3.15
CA ALA A 189 -15.32 19.20 -2.38
C ALA A 189 -15.04 19.39 -0.87
N PRO A 190 -14.41 18.46 -0.11
CA PRO A 190 -14.07 18.73 1.29
C PRO A 190 -13.03 19.84 1.45
N VAL A 191 -12.12 20.02 0.48
CA VAL A 191 -11.16 21.13 0.49
C VAL A 191 -11.88 22.46 0.35
N GLU A 192 -12.84 22.53 -0.54
CA GLU A 192 -13.68 23.72 -0.76
C GLU A 192 -14.50 24.08 0.50
N GLU A 193 -15.03 23.08 1.21
CA GLU A 193 -15.75 23.30 2.49
C GLU A 193 -14.84 23.91 3.55
N VAL A 194 -13.61 23.41 3.68
CA VAL A 194 -12.62 23.92 4.61
C VAL A 194 -12.17 25.34 4.23
N MET A 195 -11.85 25.56 2.96
CA MET A 195 -11.39 26.87 2.48
C MET A 195 -12.48 27.94 2.56
N ALA A 196 -13.73 27.56 2.32
CA ALA A 196 -14.91 28.45 2.45
C ALA A 196 -15.39 28.64 3.90
N ARG A 197 -14.66 28.11 4.90
CA ARG A 197 -14.99 28.21 6.33
C ARG A 197 -16.32 27.56 6.73
N ARG A 198 -16.81 26.61 5.91
CA ARG A 198 -18.01 25.83 6.21
C ARG A 198 -17.69 24.54 7.00
N ALA A 199 -16.41 24.16 7.04
CA ALA A 199 -15.87 23.12 7.90
C ALA A 199 -14.54 23.58 8.50
N ASP A 200 -14.21 23.03 9.67
CA ASP A 200 -12.95 23.31 10.37
C ASP A 200 -11.85 22.34 9.95
N ALA A 201 -12.23 21.11 9.62
CA ALA A 201 -11.32 20.05 9.17
C ALA A 201 -11.99 19.11 8.16
N ALA A 202 -11.16 18.34 7.44
CA ALA A 202 -11.62 17.22 6.62
C ALA A 202 -10.52 16.13 6.54
N PRO A 203 -10.91 14.85 6.42
CA PRO A 203 -9.97 13.76 6.19
C PRO A 203 -9.46 13.76 4.75
N ILE A 204 -8.22 13.34 4.60
CA ILE A 204 -7.59 13.07 3.31
C ILE A 204 -6.60 11.92 3.49
N ASN A 205 -6.47 11.05 2.51
CA ASN A 205 -5.40 10.06 2.53
C ASN A 205 -4.02 10.75 2.54
N ARG A 206 -3.05 10.20 3.29
CA ARG A 206 -1.69 10.78 3.44
C ARG A 206 -0.99 11.03 2.11
N VAL A 207 -1.27 10.21 1.08
CA VAL A 207 -0.62 10.33 -0.21
C VAL A 207 -1.12 11.55 -0.99
N PRO A 208 -2.42 11.73 -1.29
CA PRO A 208 -2.92 12.93 -1.96
C PRO A 208 -2.78 14.20 -1.10
N TRP A 209 -2.54 14.09 0.20
CA TRP A 209 -2.21 15.24 1.04
C TRP A 209 -0.94 15.95 0.56
N VAL A 210 0.11 15.21 0.13
CA VAL A 210 1.40 15.79 -0.28
C VAL A 210 1.21 16.84 -1.40
N PRO A 211 0.69 16.49 -2.59
CA PRO A 211 0.48 17.48 -3.64
C PRO A 211 -0.57 18.53 -3.28
N LEU A 212 -1.59 18.18 -2.48
CA LEU A 212 -2.60 19.17 -2.05
C LEU A 212 -1.96 20.28 -1.20
N SER A 213 -1.15 19.95 -0.21
CA SER A 213 -0.50 20.90 0.70
C SER A 213 0.43 21.89 -0.02
N GLN A 214 0.91 21.50 -1.19
CA GLN A 214 1.75 22.36 -2.03
C GLN A 214 0.94 23.28 -2.93
N LYS A 215 -0.16 22.79 -3.48
CA LYS A 215 -1.04 23.56 -4.38
C LYS A 215 -1.93 24.53 -3.63
N VAL A 216 -2.45 24.15 -2.46
CA VAL A 216 -3.38 24.95 -1.67
C VAL A 216 -2.64 25.49 -0.45
N LYS A 217 -2.25 26.76 -0.51
CA LYS A 217 -1.56 27.42 0.60
C LYS A 217 -2.52 27.73 1.75
N GLY A 218 -1.97 27.84 2.98
CA GLY A 218 -2.73 28.16 4.18
C GLY A 218 -3.47 26.97 4.79
N LEU A 219 -3.17 25.75 4.36
CA LEU A 219 -3.60 24.52 5.02
C LEU A 219 -2.57 24.07 6.05
N GLY A 220 -3.07 23.53 7.17
CA GLY A 220 -2.32 22.75 8.15
C GLY A 220 -2.81 21.31 8.16
N VAL A 221 -2.10 20.43 8.86
CA VAL A 221 -2.41 18.99 8.93
C VAL A 221 -2.21 18.43 10.34
N LEU A 222 -2.98 17.41 10.67
CA LEU A 222 -2.85 16.58 11.86
C LEU A 222 -2.82 15.09 11.44
N PRO A 223 -1.95 14.27 12.04
CA PRO A 223 -0.83 14.67 12.90
C PRO A 223 0.17 15.58 12.18
N LYS A 224 0.82 16.50 12.95
CA LYS A 224 1.80 17.44 12.36
C LYS A 224 3.13 16.76 12.01
N GLU A 225 3.45 15.70 12.73
CA GLU A 225 4.71 14.98 12.58
C GLU A 225 4.91 14.48 11.15
N ASN A 226 6.12 14.72 10.61
CA ASN A 226 6.49 14.36 9.26
C ASN A 226 5.41 14.71 8.21
N ASN A 227 4.79 15.91 8.36
CA ASN A 227 3.71 16.36 7.47
C ASN A 227 2.65 15.28 7.27
N CYS A 228 2.24 14.63 8.35
CA CYS A 228 1.26 13.54 8.41
C CYS A 228 1.66 12.21 7.74
N GLN A 229 2.85 12.07 7.18
CA GLN A 229 3.24 10.85 6.47
C GLN A 229 3.33 9.62 7.40
N ASN A 230 3.52 9.84 8.71
CA ASN A 230 3.54 8.79 9.74
C ASN A 230 2.18 8.58 10.41
N SER A 231 1.10 9.15 9.89
CA SER A 231 -0.23 8.99 10.48
C SER A 231 -0.62 7.51 10.59
N THR A 232 -1.20 7.15 11.73
CA THR A 232 -1.82 5.85 11.98
C THR A 232 -3.36 5.94 12.00
N GLU A 233 -3.92 7.13 11.78
CA GLU A 233 -5.36 7.34 11.74
C GLU A 233 -5.98 6.56 10.58
N LYS A 234 -7.03 5.81 10.87
CA LYS A 234 -7.69 4.92 9.89
C LYS A 234 -6.69 4.10 9.07
N ALA A 235 -5.61 3.63 9.71
CA ALA A 235 -4.62 2.79 9.04
C ALA A 235 -5.30 1.55 8.44
N SER A 236 -5.00 1.27 7.19
CA SER A 236 -5.57 0.15 6.46
C SER A 236 -4.48 -0.55 5.65
N PRO A 237 -4.38 -1.88 5.74
CA PRO A 237 -3.46 -2.65 4.91
C PRO A 237 -3.77 -2.47 3.44
N VAL A 238 -2.72 -2.39 2.61
CA VAL A 238 -2.79 -2.36 1.16
C VAL A 238 -2.06 -3.57 0.61
N GLY A 239 -2.71 -4.29 -0.28
CA GLY A 239 -2.18 -5.54 -0.79
C GLY A 239 -2.55 -5.84 -2.24
N LEU A 240 -1.94 -6.89 -2.74
CA LEU A 240 -2.38 -7.64 -3.91
C LEU A 240 -3.47 -8.62 -3.46
N ALA A 241 -4.30 -9.07 -4.40
CA ALA A 241 -5.27 -10.13 -4.14
C ALA A 241 -5.03 -11.33 -5.04
N ILE A 242 -5.24 -12.51 -4.48
CA ILE A 242 -5.26 -13.79 -5.18
C ILE A 242 -6.58 -14.50 -4.89
N ASP A 243 -6.91 -15.47 -5.72
CA ASP A 243 -8.09 -16.31 -5.56
C ASP A 243 -8.04 -17.11 -4.26
N LYS A 244 -9.21 -17.42 -3.69
CA LYS A 244 -9.34 -18.26 -2.49
C LYS A 244 -8.86 -19.68 -2.75
N ASN A 245 -8.57 -20.39 -1.64
CA ASN A 245 -8.21 -21.81 -1.66
C ASN A 245 -6.91 -22.12 -2.41
N GLN A 246 -5.94 -21.19 -2.35
CA GLN A 246 -4.60 -21.35 -2.91
C GLN A 246 -3.51 -21.26 -1.83
N PRO A 247 -3.53 -22.13 -0.78
CA PRO A 247 -2.71 -21.91 0.42
C PRO A 247 -1.20 -21.88 0.12
N ALA A 248 -0.67 -22.79 -0.70
CA ALA A 248 0.75 -22.80 -1.03
C ALA A 248 1.18 -21.60 -1.89
N PHE A 249 0.31 -21.14 -2.80
CA PHE A 249 0.55 -19.91 -3.56
C PHE A 249 0.54 -18.67 -2.66
N LEU A 250 -0.44 -18.59 -1.75
CA LEU A 250 -0.57 -17.49 -0.80
C LEU A 250 0.63 -17.39 0.14
N GLU A 251 1.02 -18.51 0.74
CA GLU A 251 2.16 -18.56 1.67
C GLU A 251 3.44 -18.12 0.97
N TRP A 252 3.73 -18.67 -0.20
CA TRP A 252 4.88 -18.28 -1.01
C TRP A 252 4.83 -16.80 -1.38
N ALA A 253 3.70 -16.30 -1.88
CA ALA A 253 3.56 -14.92 -2.30
C ALA A 253 3.76 -13.94 -1.12
N ARG A 254 3.24 -14.26 0.07
CA ARG A 254 3.45 -13.48 1.30
C ARG A 254 4.91 -13.49 1.73
N ALA A 255 5.57 -14.61 1.62
CA ALA A 255 6.96 -14.74 2.00
C ALA A 255 7.87 -13.93 1.06
N VAL A 256 7.64 -13.95 -0.26
CA VAL A 256 8.33 -13.09 -1.23
C VAL A 256 8.07 -11.62 -0.93
N ALA A 257 6.81 -11.22 -0.70
CA ALA A 257 6.48 -9.84 -0.36
C ALA A 257 7.22 -9.36 0.91
N LYS A 258 7.31 -10.21 1.93
CA LYS A 258 8.05 -9.92 3.17
C LYS A 258 9.54 -9.68 2.88
N THR A 259 10.16 -10.52 2.06
CA THR A 259 11.58 -10.37 1.67
C THR A 259 11.82 -9.10 0.85
N GLN A 260 10.90 -8.75 -0.03
CA GLN A 260 10.99 -7.55 -0.87
C GLN A 260 10.61 -6.26 -0.14
N ARG A 261 10.03 -6.32 1.06
CA ARG A 261 9.48 -5.19 1.78
C ARG A 261 10.39 -3.95 1.82
N PRO A 262 11.69 -4.04 2.16
CA PRO A 262 12.55 -2.85 2.20
C PRO A 262 12.65 -2.13 0.85
N LYS A 263 12.66 -2.90 -0.25
CA LYS A 263 12.71 -2.36 -1.61
C LYS A 263 11.39 -1.70 -2.01
N LEU A 264 10.26 -2.31 -1.61
CA LEU A 264 8.93 -1.77 -1.90
C LEU A 264 8.70 -0.47 -1.14
N ASP A 265 9.07 -0.40 0.15
CA ASP A 265 8.95 0.79 0.97
C ASP A 265 9.83 1.94 0.46
N ALA A 266 11.05 1.64 0.00
CA ALA A 266 11.94 2.63 -0.62
C ALA A 266 11.36 3.19 -1.94
N ASP A 267 10.78 2.34 -2.78
CA ASP A 267 10.16 2.75 -4.04
C ASP A 267 8.89 3.58 -3.79
N GLU A 268 8.04 3.17 -2.85
CA GLU A 268 6.87 3.95 -2.42
C GLU A 268 7.27 5.34 -1.94
N SER A 269 8.26 5.42 -1.05
CA SER A 269 8.78 6.69 -0.52
C SER A 269 9.33 7.59 -1.61
N ARG A 270 10.09 7.03 -2.55
CA ARG A 270 10.61 7.74 -3.72
C ARG A 270 9.47 8.31 -4.57
N ILE A 271 8.44 7.52 -4.87
CA ILE A 271 7.30 7.96 -5.67
C ILE A 271 6.55 9.08 -4.94
N VAL A 272 6.25 8.91 -3.66
CA VAL A 272 5.57 9.96 -2.86
C VAL A 272 6.38 11.26 -2.88
N SER A 273 7.71 11.20 -2.78
CA SER A 273 8.56 12.39 -2.85
C SER A 273 8.55 13.09 -4.22
N THR A 274 8.28 12.35 -5.31
CA THR A 274 8.20 12.91 -6.67
C THR A 274 6.78 13.37 -7.07
N MET A 275 5.77 13.08 -6.27
CA MET A 275 4.40 13.58 -6.47
C MET A 275 4.23 15.05 -6.08
N GLN A 276 5.34 15.72 -5.83
CA GLN A 276 5.47 17.12 -5.41
C GLN A 276 5.13 18.11 -6.52
#